data_fcf3346ebf3412a3dcbbf04eec7801dd
#
_entry.id   fcf3346ebf3412a3dcbbf04eec7801dd
#
_cell.length_a   1.000
_cell.length_b   1.000
_cell.length_c   1.000
_cell.angle_alpha   90.00
_cell.angle_beta   90.00
_cell.angle_gamma   90.00
#
_symmetry.space_group_name_H-M   'P 1'
#
loop_
_entity.id
_entity.type
_entity.pdbx_description
1 polymer ?
#
loop_
_entity_poly.entity_id
_entity_poly.type
_entity_poly.pdbx_seq_one_letter_code
_entity_poly.pdbx_strand_id
1 'polypeptide(L)'
;IVRDGMDFWYCNRLVNEALLELDHREKGPVHINFQIDDSYPVEKALYKFEVPALPSVTKIDRVMPTDSNEKWNALADELKGKRILILWGQHLPLSEYASALAQTFCEQFGALATSDVIGNLHIENFVRSNWYGMVDRTKFESVMPDIIITMNANRLLNIKARFNNAPQTLTHWHVSPNGEVSDPLKRQTKIIECTPEYFFKRLVETGIHNTKNYYKEWKEVENEIFDENSLTHGFDYSAVSAIQALISNMQDGALFHISNSNNIRIANNFSIPKTVDVYCNRGTCGIDGSTSSYIAQSYISGVPSYMIVGDLSFFYDMNSIWNRYIGKARIMLINNSCGALFHSAYYEPFKGVRDVDVNVAAAHHATAKGWAESHGFNYLAAVSYTHLRAHETLMNL
;
A
#
# COMPACT_ATOMS: atom_id res chain seq x y z
N ILE A 1 -19.46 1.15 -26.37
CA ILE A 1 -20.15 2.47 -26.45
C ILE A 1 -19.61 3.33 -25.32
N VAL A 2 -18.99 4.47 -25.65
CA VAL A 2 -18.55 5.45 -24.64
C VAL A 2 -19.78 6.23 -24.18
N ARG A 3 -20.17 6.06 -22.91
CA ARG A 3 -21.39 6.66 -22.33
C ARG A 3 -21.08 7.82 -21.41
N ASP A 4 -19.96 7.73 -20.72
CA ASP A 4 -19.55 8.71 -19.70
C ASP A 4 -18.04 8.89 -19.64
N GLY A 5 -17.56 9.70 -18.69
CA GLY A 5 -16.14 9.96 -18.50
C GLY A 5 -15.33 8.73 -18.08
N MET A 6 -15.96 7.71 -17.49
CA MET A 6 -15.31 6.46 -17.11
C MET A 6 -15.02 5.60 -18.36
N ASP A 7 -16.02 5.45 -19.22
CA ASP A 7 -15.87 4.72 -20.48
C ASP A 7 -14.83 5.39 -21.37
N PHE A 8 -14.82 6.74 -21.40
CA PHE A 8 -13.83 7.51 -22.15
C PHE A 8 -12.41 7.27 -21.62
N TRP A 9 -12.19 7.38 -20.31
CA TRP A 9 -10.89 7.09 -19.70
C TRP A 9 -10.45 5.67 -20.00
N TYR A 10 -11.35 4.69 -19.90
CA TYR A 10 -11.04 3.29 -20.16
C TYR A 10 -10.61 3.06 -21.61
N CYS A 11 -11.34 3.61 -22.58
CA CYS A 11 -10.97 3.56 -23.98
C CYS A 11 -9.63 4.24 -24.27
N ASN A 12 -9.41 5.43 -23.71
CA ASN A 12 -8.15 6.16 -23.83
C ASN A 12 -6.98 5.34 -23.29
N ARG A 13 -7.16 4.67 -22.14
CA ARG A 13 -6.16 3.80 -21.55
C ARG A 13 -5.82 2.62 -22.46
N LEU A 14 -6.81 1.89 -22.97
CA LEU A 14 -6.60 0.74 -23.86
C LEU A 14 -5.88 1.13 -25.15
N VAL A 15 -6.22 2.29 -25.72
CA VAL A 15 -5.52 2.79 -26.91
C VAL A 15 -4.06 3.13 -26.58
N ASN A 16 -3.79 3.79 -25.43
CA ASN A 16 -2.41 4.05 -25.00
C ASN A 16 -1.64 2.74 -24.77
N GLU A 17 -2.23 1.74 -24.10
CA GLU A 17 -1.62 0.42 -23.89
C GLU A 17 -1.20 -0.19 -25.23
N ALA A 18 -2.09 -0.22 -26.22
CA ALA A 18 -1.78 -0.75 -27.54
C ALA A 18 -0.68 0.05 -28.25
N LEU A 19 -0.78 1.38 -28.29
CA LEU A 19 0.19 2.22 -28.99
C LEU A 19 1.58 2.21 -28.36
N LEU A 20 1.66 2.07 -27.02
CA LEU A 20 2.94 1.96 -26.33
C LEU A 20 3.71 0.69 -26.70
N GLU A 21 3.04 -0.38 -27.12
CA GLU A 21 3.69 -1.63 -27.53
C GLU A 21 4.26 -1.59 -28.95
N LEU A 22 3.88 -0.61 -29.79
CA LEU A 22 4.44 -0.44 -31.14
C LEU A 22 5.96 -0.27 -31.13
N ASP A 23 6.46 0.49 -30.17
CA ASP A 23 7.88 0.82 -30.03
C ASP A 23 8.55 0.17 -28.82
N HIS A 24 7.83 -0.72 -28.09
CA HIS A 24 8.34 -1.37 -26.91
C HIS A 24 9.25 -2.56 -27.27
N ARG A 25 10.46 -2.59 -26.69
CA ARG A 25 11.43 -3.69 -26.85
C ARG A 25 11.65 -4.12 -28.32
N GLU A 26 11.07 -5.23 -28.75
CA GLU A 26 11.29 -5.81 -30.08
C GLU A 26 10.44 -5.17 -31.20
N LYS A 27 9.62 -4.17 -30.86
CA LYS A 27 8.69 -3.48 -31.79
C LYS A 27 7.82 -4.45 -32.60
N GLY A 28 6.56 -4.21 -32.64
CA GLY A 28 5.64 -5.11 -33.35
C GLY A 28 4.29 -4.45 -33.67
N PRO A 29 3.50 -5.06 -34.54
CA PRO A 29 2.18 -4.56 -34.82
C PRO A 29 1.25 -4.77 -33.64
N VAL A 30 0.31 -3.84 -33.45
CA VAL A 30 -0.77 -3.96 -32.47
C VAL A 30 -2.11 -4.03 -33.17
N HIS A 31 -3.07 -4.73 -32.55
CA HIS A 31 -4.42 -4.85 -33.07
C HIS A 31 -5.39 -4.24 -32.06
N ILE A 32 -6.16 -3.24 -32.50
CA ILE A 32 -7.23 -2.64 -31.72
C ILE A 32 -8.58 -3.07 -32.33
N ASN A 33 -9.38 -3.79 -31.56
CA ASN A 33 -10.70 -4.23 -31.97
C ASN A 33 -11.78 -3.27 -31.42
N PHE A 34 -12.54 -2.64 -32.33
CA PHE A 34 -13.66 -1.81 -31.96
C PHE A 34 -14.96 -2.60 -32.14
N GLN A 35 -15.67 -2.83 -31.02
CA GLN A 35 -17.02 -3.38 -31.10
C GLN A 35 -18.00 -2.29 -31.52
N ILE A 36 -18.71 -2.55 -32.57
CA ILE A 36 -19.79 -1.68 -33.11
C ILE A 36 -21.11 -2.36 -32.77
N ASP A 37 -22.07 -1.58 -32.28
CA ASP A 37 -23.44 -2.06 -32.09
C ASP A 37 -24.19 -2.01 -33.40
N ASP A 38 -24.46 -3.19 -33.96
CA ASP A 38 -25.20 -3.35 -35.26
C ASP A 38 -26.70 -2.99 -35.13
N SER A 39 -27.18 -2.73 -33.92
CA SER A 39 -28.60 -2.38 -33.70
C SER A 39 -28.94 -0.92 -34.07
N TYR A 40 -27.95 -0.11 -34.48
CA TYR A 40 -28.22 1.27 -34.88
C TYR A 40 -28.82 1.31 -36.28
N PRO A 41 -30.04 1.87 -36.47
CA PRO A 41 -30.68 1.91 -37.76
C PRO A 41 -29.82 2.72 -38.76
N VAL A 42 -29.30 2.05 -39.80
CA VAL A 42 -28.44 2.63 -40.85
C VAL A 42 -29.07 3.89 -41.46
N GLU A 43 -30.39 3.92 -41.57
CA GLU A 43 -31.14 5.05 -42.08
C GLU A 43 -31.02 6.33 -41.24
N LYS A 44 -30.78 6.22 -39.92
CA LYS A 44 -30.54 7.38 -39.06
C LYS A 44 -29.08 7.83 -39.01
N ALA A 45 -28.17 6.93 -39.32
CA ALA A 45 -26.72 7.22 -39.30
C ALA A 45 -26.27 8.06 -40.49
N LEU A 46 -26.96 7.98 -41.64
CA LEU A 46 -26.56 8.64 -42.88
C LEU A 46 -26.83 10.15 -42.92
N TYR A 47 -27.68 10.71 -42.05
CA TYR A 47 -28.16 12.07 -42.21
C TYR A 47 -27.81 13.07 -41.14
N LYS A 48 -27.24 12.66 -40.00
CA LYS A 48 -26.80 13.56 -38.95
C LYS A 48 -25.66 12.94 -38.11
N PHE A 49 -24.50 12.84 -38.69
CA PHE A 49 -23.30 12.51 -37.94
C PHE A 49 -22.69 13.79 -37.39
N GLU A 50 -23.14 14.20 -36.19
CA GLU A 50 -22.44 15.21 -35.42
C GLU A 50 -21.31 14.50 -34.69
N VAL A 51 -20.07 14.78 -35.06
CA VAL A 51 -18.91 14.35 -34.25
C VAL A 51 -18.94 15.19 -32.99
N PRO A 52 -19.27 14.61 -31.82
CA PRO A 52 -19.22 15.38 -30.57
C PRO A 52 -17.78 15.87 -30.36
N ALA A 53 -17.65 17.06 -29.76
CA ALA A 53 -16.34 17.56 -29.36
C ALA A 53 -15.70 16.50 -28.45
N LEU A 54 -14.60 15.90 -28.90
CA LEU A 54 -13.89 14.89 -28.13
C LEU A 54 -13.24 15.56 -26.92
N PRO A 55 -13.38 15.01 -25.72
CA PRO A 55 -12.59 15.46 -24.58
C PRO A 55 -11.10 15.29 -24.91
N SER A 56 -10.26 16.07 -24.24
CA SER A 56 -8.80 15.99 -24.45
C SER A 56 -8.28 14.57 -24.19
N VAL A 57 -7.54 14.03 -25.12
CA VAL A 57 -6.89 12.73 -25.01
C VAL A 57 -5.65 12.86 -24.11
N THR A 58 -5.51 11.99 -23.12
CA THR A 58 -4.28 11.92 -22.33
C THR A 58 -3.32 10.95 -23.01
N LYS A 59 -2.14 11.43 -23.39
CA LYS A 59 -1.04 10.60 -23.88
C LYS A 59 -0.22 10.09 -22.71
N ILE A 60 0.13 8.81 -22.74
CA ILE A 60 1.07 8.19 -21.81
C ILE A 60 2.41 8.03 -22.53
N ASP A 61 3.47 8.59 -21.96
CA ASP A 61 4.83 8.43 -22.47
C ASP A 61 5.58 7.36 -21.68
N ARG A 62 6.38 6.54 -22.39
CA ARG A 62 7.28 5.55 -21.77
C ARG A 62 8.70 6.11 -21.69
N VAL A 63 9.31 5.95 -20.52
CA VAL A 63 10.73 6.24 -20.27
C VAL A 63 11.44 4.94 -19.96
N MET A 64 12.53 4.67 -20.67
CA MET A 64 13.34 3.45 -20.58
C MET A 64 14.67 3.72 -19.86
N PRO A 65 15.29 2.74 -19.21
CA PRO A 65 16.64 2.89 -18.67
C PRO A 65 17.68 3.30 -19.72
N THR A 66 17.48 2.84 -20.95
CA THR A 66 18.37 3.10 -22.10
C THR A 66 18.15 4.46 -22.77
N ASP A 67 17.15 5.23 -22.32
CA ASP A 67 16.93 6.57 -22.85
C ASP A 67 18.11 7.52 -22.55
N SER A 68 18.27 8.53 -23.41
CA SER A 68 19.36 9.47 -23.30
C SER A 68 19.33 10.32 -22.03
N ASN A 69 20.47 10.90 -21.68
CA ASN A 69 20.56 11.81 -20.53
C ASN A 69 19.65 13.04 -20.70
N GLU A 70 19.47 13.52 -21.93
CA GLU A 70 18.59 14.65 -22.24
C GLU A 70 17.13 14.33 -21.86
N LYS A 71 16.68 13.09 -22.10
CA LYS A 71 15.33 12.65 -21.72
C LYS A 71 15.16 12.56 -20.20
N TRP A 72 16.18 12.06 -19.49
CA TRP A 72 16.18 12.02 -18.02
C TRP A 72 16.26 13.44 -17.41
N ASN A 73 17.03 14.34 -18.01
CA ASN A 73 17.07 15.74 -17.60
C ASN A 73 15.71 16.43 -17.83
N ALA A 74 15.06 16.18 -18.97
CA ALA A 74 13.73 16.70 -19.23
C ALA A 74 12.71 16.18 -18.20
N LEU A 75 12.81 14.91 -17.82
CA LEU A 75 11.97 14.32 -16.76
C LEU A 75 12.19 15.03 -15.41
N ALA A 76 13.45 15.32 -15.06
CA ALA A 76 13.79 16.05 -13.84
C ALA A 76 13.31 17.52 -13.89
N ASP A 77 13.38 18.16 -15.05
CA ASP A 77 12.87 19.52 -15.26
C ASP A 77 11.35 19.63 -15.04
N GLU A 78 10.59 18.59 -15.41
CA GLU A 78 9.15 18.55 -15.13
C GLU A 78 8.81 18.56 -13.64
N LEU A 79 9.73 18.14 -12.77
CA LEU A 79 9.55 18.15 -11.32
C LEU A 79 9.77 19.54 -10.68
N LYS A 80 10.39 20.47 -11.40
CA LYS A 80 10.67 21.83 -10.87
C LYS A 80 9.38 22.59 -10.55
N GLY A 81 9.34 23.20 -9.39
CA GLY A 81 8.20 24.00 -8.92
C GLY A 81 6.96 23.16 -8.60
N LYS A 82 7.08 21.83 -8.49
CA LYS A 82 5.97 20.90 -8.23
C LYS A 82 5.99 20.35 -6.81
N ARG A 83 4.80 20.14 -6.25
CA ARG A 83 4.59 19.31 -5.06
C ARG A 83 4.59 17.84 -5.49
N ILE A 84 5.57 17.07 -5.03
CA ILE A 84 5.79 15.69 -5.47
C ILE A 84 5.43 14.74 -4.35
N LEU A 85 4.48 13.84 -4.61
CA LEU A 85 4.10 12.77 -3.71
C LEU A 85 4.56 11.42 -4.25
N ILE A 86 5.35 10.69 -3.49
CA ILE A 86 5.66 9.28 -3.76
C ILE A 86 4.66 8.40 -3.01
N LEU A 87 3.89 7.59 -3.74
CA LEU A 87 3.07 6.53 -3.18
C LEU A 87 3.84 5.21 -3.27
N TRP A 88 4.48 4.85 -2.16
CA TRP A 88 5.29 3.64 -2.06
C TRP A 88 4.44 2.46 -1.59
N GLY A 89 4.39 1.39 -2.37
CA GLY A 89 3.67 0.16 -2.02
C GLY A 89 4.52 -0.84 -1.26
N GLN A 90 3.99 -2.06 -1.09
CA GLN A 90 4.68 -3.17 -0.45
C GLN A 90 6.04 -3.43 -1.11
N HIS A 91 7.08 -3.56 -0.30
CA HIS A 91 8.43 -3.83 -0.77
C HIS A 91 9.20 -4.68 0.26
N LEU A 92 10.18 -5.42 -0.21
CA LEU A 92 11.18 -6.03 0.68
C LEU A 92 12.00 -4.92 1.36
N PRO A 93 12.64 -5.21 2.51
CA PRO A 93 13.53 -4.24 3.13
C PRO A 93 14.56 -3.69 2.14
N LEU A 94 14.72 -2.38 2.13
CA LEU A 94 15.69 -1.70 1.26
C LEU A 94 17.10 -1.88 1.80
N SER A 95 18.08 -1.97 0.89
CA SER A 95 19.48 -1.81 1.28
C SER A 95 19.74 -0.39 1.79
N GLU A 96 20.77 -0.21 2.61
CA GLU A 96 21.19 1.12 3.07
C GLU A 96 21.44 2.08 1.89
N TYR A 97 22.06 1.58 0.83
CA TYR A 97 22.29 2.35 -0.38
C TYR A 97 20.99 2.80 -1.06
N ALA A 98 20.02 1.91 -1.22
CA ALA A 98 18.72 2.24 -1.84
C ALA A 98 17.91 3.22 -0.97
N SER A 99 17.97 3.08 0.36
CA SER A 99 17.35 4.00 1.31
C SER A 99 18.01 5.39 1.23
N ALA A 100 19.34 5.46 1.16
CA ALA A 100 20.06 6.72 1.02
C ALA A 100 19.77 7.41 -0.31
N LEU A 101 19.64 6.67 -1.41
CA LEU A 101 19.21 7.23 -2.71
C LEU A 101 17.79 7.78 -2.66
N ALA A 102 16.86 7.06 -2.07
CA ALA A 102 15.48 7.53 -1.90
C ALA A 102 15.42 8.81 -1.05
N GLN A 103 16.19 8.88 0.04
CA GLN A 103 16.34 10.06 0.87
C GLN A 103 16.91 11.24 0.07
N THR A 104 18.03 11.02 -0.63
CA THR A 104 18.70 12.07 -1.45
C THR A 104 17.74 12.62 -2.53
N PHE A 105 16.98 11.73 -3.19
CA PHE A 105 15.96 12.16 -4.15
C PHE A 105 14.90 13.05 -3.47
N CYS A 106 14.38 12.61 -2.34
CA CYS A 106 13.34 13.37 -1.62
C CYS A 106 13.85 14.73 -1.15
N GLU A 107 15.10 14.84 -0.71
CA GLU A 107 15.72 16.11 -0.35
C GLU A 107 15.92 17.02 -1.55
N GLN A 108 16.51 16.49 -2.64
CA GLN A 108 16.82 17.23 -3.85
C GLN A 108 15.57 17.78 -4.54
N PHE A 109 14.50 17.01 -4.54
CA PHE A 109 13.24 17.37 -5.18
C PHE A 109 12.16 17.86 -4.20
N GLY A 110 12.46 17.97 -2.90
CA GLY A 110 11.49 18.37 -1.87
C GLY A 110 10.27 17.47 -1.83
N ALA A 111 10.44 16.20 -2.21
CA ALA A 111 9.36 15.24 -2.32
C ALA A 111 8.94 14.70 -0.94
N LEU A 112 7.65 14.38 -0.82
CA LEU A 112 7.06 13.65 0.29
C LEU A 112 6.82 12.21 -0.13
N ALA A 113 7.26 11.25 0.66
CA ALA A 113 6.90 9.85 0.48
C ALA A 113 5.83 9.43 1.50
N THR A 114 4.89 8.58 1.06
CA THR A 114 3.94 7.92 1.96
C THR A 114 3.86 6.44 1.64
N SER A 115 3.80 5.63 2.68
CA SER A 115 3.74 4.18 2.61
C SER A 115 2.98 3.58 3.78
N ASP A 116 2.56 2.35 3.62
CA ASP A 116 2.14 1.46 4.69
C ASP A 116 3.36 0.81 5.35
N VAL A 117 3.19 0.24 6.55
CA VAL A 117 4.28 -0.45 7.28
C VAL A 117 4.94 -1.57 6.45
N ILE A 118 4.20 -2.18 5.53
CA ILE A 118 4.70 -3.23 4.62
C ILE A 118 5.60 -2.71 3.48
N GLY A 119 5.76 -1.40 3.37
CA GLY A 119 6.65 -0.80 2.36
C GLY A 119 8.11 -0.81 2.78
N ASN A 120 8.43 -1.04 4.06
CA ASN A 120 9.80 -1.04 4.61
C ASN A 120 10.61 0.20 4.18
N LEU A 121 9.95 1.34 4.08
CA LEU A 121 10.57 2.61 3.66
C LEU A 121 10.92 3.44 4.88
N HIS A 122 12.21 3.55 5.18
CA HIS A 122 12.75 4.23 6.36
C HIS A 122 13.57 5.46 5.97
N ILE A 123 12.89 6.52 5.53
CA ILE A 123 13.50 7.82 5.17
C ILE A 123 12.88 8.95 6.02
N GLU A 124 13.52 10.12 6.03
CA GLU A 124 13.02 11.27 6.81
C GLU A 124 11.84 11.97 6.15
N ASN A 125 11.90 12.10 4.81
CA ASN A 125 10.84 12.75 4.02
C ASN A 125 9.60 11.85 3.87
N PHE A 126 9.07 11.37 4.99
CA PHE A 126 8.05 10.34 5.05
C PHE A 126 6.88 10.72 5.96
N VAL A 127 5.68 10.31 5.54
CA VAL A 127 4.47 10.31 6.38
C VAL A 127 3.75 8.97 6.22
N ARG A 128 3.16 8.46 7.29
CA ARG A 128 2.37 7.22 7.21
C ARG A 128 1.13 7.42 6.36
N SER A 129 0.80 6.41 5.57
CA SER A 129 -0.33 6.46 4.66
C SER A 129 -1.66 6.72 5.38
N ASN A 130 -1.86 6.16 6.58
CA ASN A 130 -3.04 6.42 7.40
C ASN A 130 -3.16 7.91 7.74
N TRP A 131 -2.10 8.53 8.21
CA TRP A 131 -2.11 9.95 8.58
C TRP A 131 -2.35 10.83 7.38
N TYR A 132 -1.67 10.53 6.26
CA TYR A 132 -1.93 11.22 4.99
C TYR A 132 -3.40 11.13 4.57
N GLY A 133 -4.01 9.96 4.78
CA GLY A 133 -5.41 9.70 4.45
C GLY A 133 -6.44 10.31 5.42
N MET A 134 -6.07 10.65 6.67
CA MET A 134 -7.00 11.10 7.72
C MET A 134 -7.18 12.62 7.78
N VAL A 135 -6.35 13.40 7.10
CA VAL A 135 -6.48 14.86 7.04
C VAL A 135 -7.86 15.26 6.50
N ASP A 136 -8.49 16.26 7.08
CA ASP A 136 -9.78 16.74 6.58
C ASP A 136 -9.69 17.20 5.11
N ARG A 137 -10.82 17.24 4.43
CA ARG A 137 -10.86 17.47 2.99
C ARG A 137 -10.35 18.85 2.60
N THR A 138 -10.72 19.87 3.33
CA THR A 138 -10.35 21.27 3.00
C THR A 138 -8.85 21.47 3.14
N LYS A 139 -8.29 20.98 4.25
CA LYS A 139 -6.84 21.04 4.49
C LYS A 139 -6.07 20.20 3.45
N PHE A 140 -6.57 19.01 3.12
CA PHE A 140 -5.97 18.15 2.10
C PHE A 140 -5.93 18.83 0.73
N GLU A 141 -7.03 19.49 0.31
CA GLU A 141 -7.10 20.22 -0.95
C GLU A 141 -6.08 21.38 -1.01
N SER A 142 -5.79 22.02 0.12
CA SER A 142 -4.79 23.13 0.18
C SER A 142 -3.34 22.66 -0.03
N VAL A 143 -3.05 21.41 0.28
CA VAL A 143 -1.73 20.78 0.13
C VAL A 143 -1.74 19.65 -0.93
N MET A 144 -2.64 19.72 -1.89
CA MET A 144 -2.72 18.73 -2.98
C MET A 144 -1.39 18.66 -3.75
N PRO A 145 -0.87 17.44 -4.06
CA PRO A 145 0.32 17.32 -4.89
C PRO A 145 0.02 17.72 -6.34
N ASP A 146 1.04 18.14 -7.07
CA ASP A 146 0.99 18.38 -8.52
C ASP A 146 1.33 17.10 -9.29
N ILE A 147 2.24 16.29 -8.75
CA ILE A 147 2.70 15.04 -9.36
C ILE A 147 2.63 13.93 -8.31
N ILE A 148 2.01 12.81 -8.68
CA ILE A 148 2.05 11.57 -7.89
C ILE A 148 2.92 10.55 -8.62
N ILE A 149 3.92 10.02 -7.92
CA ILE A 149 4.78 8.95 -8.42
C ILE A 149 4.43 7.67 -7.66
N THR A 150 3.86 6.69 -8.34
CA THR A 150 3.55 5.40 -7.72
C THR A 150 4.68 4.41 -7.98
N MET A 151 5.08 3.70 -6.94
CA MET A 151 6.09 2.64 -6.98
C MET A 151 5.54 1.43 -6.23
N ASN A 152 5.85 0.24 -6.70
CA ASN A 152 5.40 -1.03 -6.14
C ASN A 152 3.86 -1.15 -6.08
N ALA A 153 3.35 -2.30 -5.65
CA ALA A 153 1.91 -2.58 -5.58
C ALA A 153 1.44 -2.75 -4.11
N ASN A 154 0.22 -3.23 -3.94
CA ASN A 154 -0.35 -3.69 -2.66
C ASN A 154 -0.36 -2.65 -1.54
N ARG A 155 -1.02 -1.52 -1.76
CA ARG A 155 -1.26 -0.49 -0.73
C ARG A 155 -2.52 -0.82 0.07
N LEU A 156 -2.48 -0.57 1.38
CA LEU A 156 -3.61 -0.82 2.31
C LEU A 156 -4.72 0.21 2.14
N LEU A 157 -4.36 1.48 2.14
CA LEU A 157 -5.33 2.55 2.12
C LEU A 157 -5.85 2.85 0.73
N ASN A 158 -7.14 3.13 0.66
CA ASN A 158 -7.76 3.63 -0.55
C ASN A 158 -7.53 5.14 -0.71
N ILE A 159 -6.26 5.54 -0.81
CA ILE A 159 -5.88 6.94 -1.05
C ILE A 159 -6.47 7.47 -2.36
N LYS A 160 -6.81 6.60 -3.31
CA LYS A 160 -7.43 6.97 -4.58
C LYS A 160 -8.63 7.90 -4.42
N ALA A 161 -9.48 7.62 -3.43
CA ALA A 161 -10.69 8.42 -3.19
C ALA A 161 -10.36 9.90 -2.87
N ARG A 162 -9.19 10.17 -2.31
CA ARG A 162 -8.73 11.53 -2.01
C ARG A 162 -8.45 12.34 -3.27
N PHE A 163 -8.09 11.67 -4.37
CA PHE A 163 -7.73 12.30 -5.62
C PHE A 163 -8.87 12.32 -6.66
N ASN A 164 -10.06 11.80 -6.33
CA ASN A 164 -11.18 11.74 -7.27
C ASN A 164 -11.58 13.12 -7.80
N ASN A 165 -11.48 14.16 -6.98
CA ASN A 165 -11.82 15.53 -7.34
C ASN A 165 -10.57 16.40 -7.54
N ALA A 166 -9.40 15.81 -7.73
CA ALA A 166 -8.17 16.54 -7.98
C ALA A 166 -8.25 17.33 -9.29
N PRO A 167 -7.58 18.48 -9.40
CA PRO A 167 -7.55 19.27 -10.64
C PRO A 167 -6.99 18.45 -11.79
N GLN A 168 -7.36 18.81 -13.03
CA GLN A 168 -6.87 18.13 -14.25
C GLN A 168 -5.35 18.29 -14.44
N THR A 169 -4.74 19.26 -13.74
CA THR A 169 -3.29 19.51 -13.75
C THR A 169 -2.51 18.50 -12.93
N LEU A 170 -3.16 17.74 -12.03
CA LEU A 170 -2.51 16.65 -11.31
C LEU A 170 -2.14 15.54 -12.31
N THR A 171 -0.88 15.15 -12.32
CA THR A 171 -0.37 14.07 -13.16
C THR A 171 0.10 12.88 -12.34
N HIS A 172 0.06 11.69 -12.96
CA HIS A 172 0.50 10.45 -12.33
C HIS A 172 1.61 9.80 -13.17
N TRP A 173 2.72 9.50 -12.52
CA TRP A 173 3.83 8.72 -13.05
C TRP A 173 3.87 7.36 -12.37
N HIS A 174 4.09 6.31 -13.14
CA HIS A 174 4.23 4.96 -12.60
C HIS A 174 5.64 4.43 -12.85
N VAL A 175 6.37 4.12 -11.80
CA VAL A 175 7.70 3.49 -11.86
C VAL A 175 7.54 2.01 -11.60
N SER A 176 7.87 1.18 -12.59
CA SER A 176 7.73 -0.27 -12.51
C SER A 176 8.68 -0.97 -13.49
N PRO A 177 9.41 -2.02 -13.05
CA PRO A 177 10.33 -2.76 -13.94
C PRO A 177 9.64 -3.47 -15.10
N ASN A 178 8.36 -3.78 -14.99
CA ASN A 178 7.62 -4.45 -16.06
C ASN A 178 7.06 -3.49 -17.14
N GLY A 179 7.03 -2.18 -16.85
CA GLY A 179 6.57 -1.17 -17.79
C GLY A 179 5.08 -1.23 -18.13
N GLU A 180 4.26 -1.88 -17.34
CA GLU A 180 2.82 -1.99 -17.58
C GLU A 180 2.09 -0.68 -17.25
N VAL A 181 1.01 -0.42 -17.99
CA VAL A 181 0.08 0.67 -17.68
C VAL A 181 -0.67 0.34 -16.39
N SER A 182 -0.47 1.16 -15.35
CA SER A 182 -1.18 1.04 -14.10
C SER A 182 -1.71 2.40 -13.67
N ASP A 183 -2.96 2.70 -14.00
CA ASP A 183 -3.57 4.01 -13.75
C ASP A 183 -4.71 3.97 -12.74
N PRO A 184 -4.42 3.67 -11.47
CA PRO A 184 -5.43 3.65 -10.42
C PRO A 184 -6.02 5.03 -10.12
N LEU A 185 -5.33 6.10 -10.51
CA LEU A 185 -5.74 7.48 -10.28
C LEU A 185 -6.46 8.11 -11.50
N LYS A 186 -6.50 7.41 -12.63
CA LYS A 186 -7.07 7.88 -13.92
C LYS A 186 -6.40 9.15 -14.45
N ARG A 187 -5.09 9.29 -14.23
CA ARG A 187 -4.30 10.49 -14.55
C ARG A 187 -2.89 10.17 -14.99
N GLN A 188 -2.65 8.93 -15.41
CA GLN A 188 -1.31 8.49 -15.80
C GLN A 188 -0.87 9.19 -17.07
N THR A 189 0.30 9.81 -16.97
CA THR A 189 0.97 10.48 -18.11
C THR A 189 2.31 9.85 -18.45
N LYS A 190 2.91 9.12 -17.49
CA LYS A 190 4.20 8.47 -17.72
C LYS A 190 4.27 7.07 -17.13
N ILE A 191 4.98 6.21 -17.85
CA ILE A 191 5.50 4.93 -17.35
C ILE A 191 7.02 5.03 -17.37
N ILE A 192 7.65 4.79 -16.25
CA ILE A 192 9.10 4.73 -16.14
C ILE A 192 9.49 3.27 -15.90
N GLU A 193 9.98 2.60 -16.95
CA GLU A 193 10.27 1.17 -16.95
C GLU A 193 11.63 0.88 -16.33
N CYS A 194 11.72 1.01 -15.02
CA CYS A 194 12.92 0.69 -14.26
C CYS A 194 12.59 0.36 -12.80
N THR A 195 13.60 -0.10 -12.06
CA THR A 195 13.45 -0.25 -10.61
C THR A 195 13.37 1.12 -9.93
N PRO A 196 12.74 1.23 -8.75
CA PRO A 196 12.73 2.46 -7.97
C PRO A 196 14.13 2.99 -7.67
N GLU A 197 15.07 2.11 -7.34
CA GLU A 197 16.47 2.47 -7.08
C GLU A 197 17.13 3.13 -8.31
N TYR A 198 16.95 2.55 -9.51
CA TYR A 198 17.47 3.12 -10.74
C TYR A 198 16.83 4.48 -11.05
N PHE A 199 15.52 4.63 -10.83
CA PHE A 199 14.81 5.90 -10.99
C PHE A 199 15.41 6.99 -10.11
N PHE A 200 15.56 6.72 -8.81
CA PHE A 200 16.15 7.69 -7.88
C PHE A 200 17.56 8.06 -8.29
N LYS A 201 18.39 7.06 -8.60
CA LYS A 201 19.77 7.27 -9.05
C LYS A 201 19.85 8.21 -10.25
N ARG A 202 19.08 7.92 -11.31
CA ARG A 202 19.09 8.69 -12.54
C ARG A 202 18.66 10.13 -12.34
N LEU A 203 17.64 10.37 -11.53
CA LEU A 203 17.17 11.73 -11.27
C LEU A 203 18.13 12.50 -10.34
N VAL A 204 18.70 11.87 -9.35
CA VAL A 204 19.74 12.49 -8.49
C VAL A 204 20.95 12.89 -9.31
N GLU A 205 21.42 12.04 -10.22
CA GLU A 205 22.56 12.30 -11.10
C GLU A 205 22.38 13.49 -12.05
N THR A 206 21.14 13.94 -12.30
CA THR A 206 20.90 15.15 -13.12
C THR A 206 21.39 16.43 -12.46
N GLY A 207 21.58 16.45 -11.14
CA GLY A 207 21.94 17.66 -10.38
C GLY A 207 20.85 18.75 -10.38
N ILE A 208 19.65 18.45 -10.90
CA ILE A 208 18.52 19.37 -10.94
C ILE A 208 17.82 19.36 -9.58
N HIS A 209 17.55 20.55 -9.03
CA HIS A 209 16.86 20.71 -7.75
C HIS A 209 15.50 21.35 -7.94
N ASN A 210 14.55 20.93 -7.10
CA ASN A 210 13.24 21.55 -7.02
C ASN A 210 13.28 22.80 -6.12
N THR A 211 12.44 23.77 -6.43
CA THR A 211 12.28 25.00 -5.63
C THR A 211 11.19 24.88 -4.56
N LYS A 212 10.30 23.90 -4.69
CA LYS A 212 9.28 23.57 -3.69
C LYS A 212 9.74 22.45 -2.77
N ASN A 213 9.30 22.50 -1.52
CA ASN A 213 9.53 21.44 -0.53
C ASN A 213 8.18 20.98 0.02
N TYR A 214 7.61 19.99 -0.63
CA TYR A 214 6.30 19.43 -0.26
C TYR A 214 6.33 18.72 1.09
N TYR A 215 7.45 18.07 1.43
CA TYR A 215 7.64 17.45 2.74
C TYR A 215 7.51 18.47 3.86
N LYS A 216 8.13 19.65 3.74
CA LYS A 216 8.06 20.71 4.75
C LYS A 216 6.64 21.24 4.91
N GLU A 217 5.95 21.52 3.79
CA GLU A 217 4.55 21.95 3.80
C GLU A 217 3.65 20.92 4.50
N TRP A 218 3.90 19.62 4.26
CA TRP A 218 3.13 18.55 4.88
C TRP A 218 3.42 18.39 6.38
N LYS A 219 4.67 18.56 6.81
CA LYS A 219 5.03 18.50 8.24
C LYS A 219 4.33 19.58 9.07
N GLU A 220 4.07 20.75 8.49
CA GLU A 220 3.25 21.77 9.14
C GLU A 220 1.81 21.28 9.37
N VAL A 221 1.22 20.60 8.37
CA VAL A 221 -0.11 19.99 8.48
C VAL A 221 -0.12 18.84 9.49
N GLU A 222 0.88 17.98 9.46
CA GLU A 222 0.99 16.84 10.37
C GLU A 222 1.07 17.30 11.83
N ASN A 223 1.91 18.28 12.13
CA ASN A 223 2.09 18.82 13.48
C ASN A 223 0.81 19.48 14.07
N GLU A 224 -0.07 19.99 13.22
CA GLU A 224 -1.35 20.55 13.65
C GLU A 224 -2.40 19.48 14.02
N ILE A 225 -2.30 18.28 13.46
CA ILE A 225 -3.42 17.33 13.44
C ILE A 225 -3.13 16.06 14.24
N PHE A 226 -1.86 15.59 14.27
CA PHE A 226 -1.57 14.25 14.77
C PHE A 226 -0.75 14.25 16.06
N ASP A 227 -1.30 13.57 17.06
CA ASP A 227 -0.59 13.08 18.24
C ASP A 227 -0.67 11.54 18.26
N GLU A 228 0.48 10.88 18.09
CA GLU A 228 0.59 9.41 18.10
C GLU A 228 0.11 8.81 19.43
N ASN A 229 0.27 9.54 20.53
CA ASN A 229 -0.16 9.10 21.84
C ASN A 229 -1.69 9.15 22.01
N SER A 230 -2.37 9.99 21.24
CA SER A 230 -3.84 10.10 21.30
C SER A 230 -4.56 8.82 20.88
N LEU A 231 -3.91 7.97 20.07
CA LEU A 231 -4.47 6.68 19.61
C LEU A 231 -4.62 5.64 20.73
N THR A 232 -3.95 5.83 21.85
CA THR A 232 -3.89 4.81 22.93
C THR A 232 -4.19 5.35 24.32
N HIS A 233 -4.29 6.67 24.49
CA HIS A 233 -4.62 7.26 25.78
C HIS A 233 -6.11 7.06 26.11
N GLY A 234 -6.36 6.30 27.19
CA GLY A 234 -7.72 6.11 27.73
C GLY A 234 -8.51 4.97 27.11
N PHE A 235 -7.91 4.14 26.25
CA PHE A 235 -8.56 2.92 25.78
C PHE A 235 -8.36 1.76 26.78
N ASP A 236 -9.42 1.03 27.05
CA ASP A 236 -9.36 -0.27 27.71
C ASP A 236 -8.51 -1.25 26.89
N TYR A 237 -8.14 -2.37 27.51
CA TYR A 237 -7.43 -3.44 26.82
C TYR A 237 -8.16 -3.85 25.53
N SER A 238 -7.46 -3.82 24.43
CA SER A 238 -8.02 -4.03 23.08
C SER A 238 -6.96 -4.59 22.14
N ALA A 239 -7.37 -5.02 20.95
CA ALA A 239 -6.44 -5.40 19.88
C ALA A 239 -5.46 -4.26 19.53
N VAL A 240 -5.92 -3.01 19.58
CA VAL A 240 -5.08 -1.83 19.28
C VAL A 240 -3.93 -1.72 20.27
N SER A 241 -4.25 -1.75 21.56
CA SER A 241 -3.27 -1.62 22.62
C SER A 241 -2.34 -2.83 22.74
N ALA A 242 -2.84 -4.05 22.47
CA ALA A 242 -2.03 -5.26 22.43
C ALA A 242 -1.00 -5.22 21.27
N ILE A 243 -1.43 -4.81 20.09
CA ILE A 243 -0.55 -4.67 18.92
C ILE A 243 0.51 -3.58 19.16
N GLN A 244 0.12 -2.44 19.74
CA GLN A 244 1.07 -1.39 20.11
C GLN A 244 2.12 -1.91 21.09
N ALA A 245 1.69 -2.61 22.15
CA ALA A 245 2.61 -3.17 23.14
C ALA A 245 3.60 -4.14 22.50
N LEU A 246 3.16 -5.01 21.57
CA LEU A 246 4.06 -5.88 20.83
C LEU A 246 5.09 -5.08 20.04
N ILE A 247 4.64 -4.10 19.24
CA ILE A 247 5.52 -3.28 18.38
C ILE A 247 6.57 -2.55 19.23
N SER A 248 6.17 -1.98 20.38
CA SER A 248 7.06 -1.22 21.26
C SER A 248 8.12 -2.08 21.97
N ASN A 249 7.92 -3.41 22.02
CA ASN A 249 8.82 -4.35 22.71
C ASN A 249 9.55 -5.31 21.74
N MET A 250 9.52 -5.05 20.44
CA MET A 250 10.25 -5.85 19.47
C MET A 250 11.75 -5.66 19.64
N GLN A 251 12.49 -6.74 19.49
CA GLN A 251 13.95 -6.72 19.47
C GLN A 251 14.46 -6.10 18.18
N ASP A 252 15.60 -5.41 18.26
CA ASP A 252 16.29 -4.90 17.08
C ASP A 252 16.65 -6.02 16.10
N GLY A 253 16.52 -5.75 14.80
CA GLY A 253 16.80 -6.71 13.75
C GLY A 253 15.76 -7.84 13.64
N ALA A 254 14.61 -7.69 14.26
CA ALA A 254 13.56 -8.71 14.23
C ALA A 254 12.84 -8.75 12.88
N LEU A 255 12.24 -9.91 12.60
CA LEU A 255 11.26 -10.10 11.53
C LEU A 255 9.84 -9.97 12.11
N PHE A 256 9.02 -9.17 11.47
CA PHE A 256 7.63 -8.98 11.86
C PHE A 256 6.67 -9.33 10.74
N HIS A 257 5.91 -10.40 10.92
CA HIS A 257 4.89 -10.84 9.96
C HIS A 257 3.50 -10.45 10.44
N ILE A 258 2.75 -9.76 9.60
CA ILE A 258 1.41 -9.26 9.94
C ILE A 258 0.39 -9.92 9.02
N SER A 259 -0.63 -10.58 9.58
CA SER A 259 -1.72 -11.12 8.78
C SER A 259 -2.64 -10.02 8.24
N ASN A 260 -3.35 -10.31 7.18
CA ASN A 260 -4.34 -9.43 6.57
C ASN A 260 -5.51 -9.08 7.52
N SER A 261 -6.47 -8.33 7.04
CA SER A 261 -7.66 -7.85 7.73
C SER A 261 -7.37 -6.71 8.73
N ASN A 262 -7.89 -6.75 9.95
CA ASN A 262 -7.74 -5.67 10.94
C ASN A 262 -6.30 -5.53 11.45
N ASN A 263 -5.56 -6.62 11.58
CA ASN A 263 -4.23 -6.60 12.16
C ASN A 263 -3.27 -5.67 11.43
N ILE A 264 -3.19 -5.79 10.10
CA ILE A 264 -2.31 -4.91 9.31
C ILE A 264 -2.82 -3.45 9.31
N ARG A 265 -4.14 -3.23 9.36
CA ARG A 265 -4.70 -1.87 9.45
C ARG A 265 -4.40 -1.21 10.78
N ILE A 266 -4.46 -1.96 11.87
CA ILE A 266 -4.12 -1.47 13.20
C ILE A 266 -2.62 -1.21 13.29
N ALA A 267 -1.77 -2.16 12.88
CA ALA A 267 -0.32 -2.00 12.90
C ALA A 267 0.15 -0.79 12.11
N ASN A 268 -0.56 -0.44 11.01
CA ASN A 268 -0.24 0.71 10.17
C ASN A 268 -0.39 2.08 10.87
N ASN A 269 -0.98 2.13 12.07
CA ASN A 269 -1.06 3.36 12.87
C ASN A 269 0.18 3.60 13.76
N PHE A 270 1.06 2.61 13.89
CA PHE A 270 2.21 2.68 14.80
C PHE A 270 3.53 2.76 14.04
N SER A 271 4.52 3.40 14.67
CA SER A 271 5.89 3.41 14.18
C SER A 271 6.52 2.04 14.43
N ILE A 272 6.95 1.39 13.35
CA ILE A 272 7.77 0.18 13.44
C ILE A 272 9.24 0.61 13.59
N PRO A 273 10.04 0.01 14.50
CA PRO A 273 11.45 0.29 14.57
C PRO A 273 12.16 0.07 13.22
N LYS A 274 13.07 0.97 12.86
CA LYS A 274 13.77 0.94 11.54
C LYS A 274 14.57 -0.34 11.30
N THR A 275 14.91 -1.04 12.37
CA THR A 275 15.67 -2.31 12.33
C THR A 275 14.78 -3.54 12.14
N VAL A 276 13.46 -3.37 12.14
CA VAL A 276 12.49 -4.46 12.01
C VAL A 276 11.99 -4.57 10.59
N ASP A 277 12.17 -5.74 10.00
CA ASP A 277 11.69 -6.07 8.66
C ASP A 277 10.23 -6.53 8.71
N VAL A 278 9.36 -5.88 7.93
CA VAL A 278 7.91 -6.15 7.94
C VAL A 278 7.46 -6.94 6.72
N TYR A 279 6.70 -7.99 6.95
CA TYR A 279 6.16 -8.87 5.92
C TYR A 279 4.65 -9.06 6.07
N CYS A 280 3.97 -9.27 4.94
CA CYS A 280 2.55 -9.56 4.89
C CYS A 280 2.19 -10.25 3.57
N ASN A 281 1.33 -11.26 3.59
CA ASN A 281 0.79 -11.91 2.40
C ASN A 281 -0.29 -11.02 1.76
N ARG A 282 0.12 -9.92 1.16
CA ARG A 282 -0.80 -8.85 0.73
C ARG A 282 -1.39 -9.03 -0.66
N GLY A 283 -0.84 -9.88 -1.54
CA GLY A 283 -1.19 -10.00 -2.97
C GLY A 283 -2.69 -9.91 -3.26
N THR A 284 -3.47 -10.94 -2.91
CA THR A 284 -4.93 -10.99 -3.05
C THR A 284 -5.69 -10.68 -1.76
N CYS A 285 -4.99 -10.29 -0.70
CA CYS A 285 -5.55 -9.96 0.61
C CYS A 285 -6.26 -11.13 1.32
N GLY A 286 -5.94 -12.38 0.98
CA GLY A 286 -6.44 -13.57 1.66
C GLY A 286 -6.03 -13.63 3.13
N ILE A 287 -6.79 -14.37 3.93
CA ILE A 287 -6.48 -14.60 5.35
C ILE A 287 -5.83 -15.95 5.61
N ASP A 288 -5.73 -16.78 4.59
CA ASP A 288 -5.04 -18.06 4.57
C ASP A 288 -3.53 -17.90 4.30
N GLY A 289 -2.73 -18.91 4.65
CA GLY A 289 -1.30 -19.00 4.33
C GLY A 289 -0.37 -18.03 5.07
N SER A 290 -0.88 -17.13 5.92
CA SER A 290 -0.04 -16.16 6.65
C SER A 290 0.84 -16.83 7.68
N THR A 291 0.32 -17.81 8.44
CA THR A 291 1.07 -18.51 9.48
C THR A 291 2.12 -19.42 8.85
N SER A 292 1.82 -20.12 7.75
CA SER A 292 2.78 -20.92 7.00
C SER A 292 3.95 -20.09 6.49
N SER A 293 3.68 -18.93 5.90
CA SER A 293 4.71 -18.01 5.43
C SER A 293 5.60 -17.52 6.58
N TYR A 294 4.99 -17.15 7.70
CA TYR A 294 5.71 -16.71 8.88
C TYR A 294 6.61 -17.80 9.49
N ILE A 295 6.09 -19.03 9.65
CA ILE A 295 6.86 -20.14 10.20
C ILE A 295 8.11 -20.41 9.34
N ALA A 296 7.95 -20.43 8.01
CA ALA A 296 9.08 -20.61 7.10
C ALA A 296 10.10 -19.47 7.22
N GLN A 297 9.64 -18.23 7.23
CA GLN A 297 10.51 -17.05 7.40
C GLN A 297 11.24 -17.07 8.75
N SER A 298 10.54 -17.37 9.85
CA SER A 298 11.12 -17.48 11.19
C SER A 298 12.22 -18.54 11.25
N TYR A 299 11.99 -19.68 10.62
CA TYR A 299 12.96 -20.77 10.59
C TYR A 299 14.20 -20.43 9.76
N ILE A 300 14.01 -19.87 8.56
CA ILE A 300 15.10 -19.60 7.62
C ILE A 300 15.95 -18.40 8.07
N SER A 301 15.31 -17.35 8.58
CA SER A 301 16.01 -16.11 8.96
C SER A 301 16.90 -16.27 10.19
N GLY A 302 16.51 -17.13 11.13
CA GLY A 302 17.23 -17.33 12.40
C GLY A 302 17.25 -16.12 13.35
N VAL A 303 16.63 -14.99 12.94
CA VAL A 303 16.52 -13.79 13.77
C VAL A 303 15.30 -13.87 14.71
N PRO A 304 15.21 -13.04 15.76
CA PRO A 304 13.98 -12.89 16.51
C PRO A 304 12.81 -12.60 15.59
N SER A 305 11.72 -13.35 15.73
CA SER A 305 10.60 -13.19 14.82
C SER A 305 9.27 -13.15 15.54
N TYR A 306 8.39 -12.28 15.07
CA TYR A 306 7.10 -12.01 15.67
C TYR A 306 6.01 -12.06 14.61
N MET A 307 4.84 -12.56 14.99
CA MET A 307 3.66 -12.55 14.12
C MET A 307 2.46 -11.97 14.86
N ILE A 308 1.65 -11.18 14.16
CA ILE A 308 0.27 -10.88 14.55
C ILE A 308 -0.66 -11.57 13.58
N VAL A 309 -1.58 -12.38 14.11
CA VAL A 309 -2.58 -13.10 13.32
C VAL A 309 -3.95 -13.03 13.98
N GLY A 310 -5.01 -12.88 13.18
CA GLY A 310 -6.38 -13.01 13.65
C GLY A 310 -6.79 -14.49 13.80
N ASP A 311 -7.80 -14.73 14.60
CA ASP A 311 -8.31 -16.07 14.89
C ASP A 311 -8.69 -16.86 13.61
N LEU A 312 -9.53 -16.30 12.76
CA LEU A 312 -9.93 -16.96 11.51
C LEU A 312 -8.72 -17.26 10.63
N SER A 313 -7.79 -16.29 10.48
CA SER A 313 -6.58 -16.48 9.69
C SER A 313 -5.70 -17.60 10.26
N PHE A 314 -5.56 -17.67 11.59
CA PHE A 314 -4.83 -18.74 12.25
C PHE A 314 -5.49 -20.09 12.04
N PHE A 315 -6.81 -20.19 12.23
CA PHE A 315 -7.53 -21.47 12.10
C PHE A 315 -7.56 -21.98 10.65
N TYR A 316 -7.58 -21.09 9.65
CA TYR A 316 -7.43 -21.50 8.25
C TYR A 316 -6.06 -22.10 7.94
N ASP A 317 -5.02 -21.76 8.72
CA ASP A 317 -3.63 -22.13 8.46
C ASP A 317 -2.94 -22.78 9.70
N MET A 318 -3.74 -23.28 10.65
CA MET A 318 -3.26 -23.83 11.93
C MET A 318 -2.35 -25.05 11.73
N ASN A 319 -2.47 -25.77 10.62
CA ASN A 319 -1.63 -26.92 10.31
C ASN A 319 -0.15 -26.53 10.08
N SER A 320 0.17 -25.27 9.90
CA SER A 320 1.54 -24.80 9.72
C SER A 320 2.44 -25.01 10.94
N ILE A 321 1.88 -25.15 12.16
CA ILE A 321 2.65 -25.27 13.39
C ILE A 321 2.90 -26.70 13.88
N TRP A 322 2.40 -27.74 13.19
CA TRP A 322 2.64 -29.14 13.62
C TRP A 322 3.99 -29.70 13.20
N ASN A 323 4.69 -29.02 12.31
CA ASN A 323 5.96 -29.50 11.76
C ASN A 323 7.17 -29.13 12.66
N ARG A 324 8.32 -29.76 12.39
CA ARG A 324 9.55 -29.55 13.16
C ARG A 324 10.29 -28.25 12.84
N TYR A 325 9.84 -27.47 11.87
CA TYR A 325 10.51 -26.24 11.40
C TYR A 325 9.92 -24.97 12.02
N ILE A 326 9.56 -25.02 13.29
CA ILE A 326 8.90 -23.92 13.99
C ILE A 326 9.87 -22.75 14.26
N GLY A 327 11.18 -23.04 14.40
CA GLY A 327 12.19 -21.99 14.68
C GLY A 327 11.96 -21.33 16.05
N LYS A 328 12.19 -20.01 16.09
CA LYS A 328 11.95 -19.15 17.27
C LYS A 328 10.63 -18.36 17.11
N ALA A 329 9.62 -18.96 16.53
CA ALA A 329 8.36 -18.30 16.23
C ALA A 329 7.62 -17.82 17.49
N ARG A 330 7.24 -16.54 17.50
CA ARG A 330 6.37 -15.92 18.50
C ARG A 330 5.12 -15.41 17.84
N ILE A 331 3.97 -15.91 18.24
CA ILE A 331 2.69 -15.62 17.58
C ILE A 331 1.76 -14.91 18.56
N MET A 332 1.39 -13.68 18.27
CA MET A 332 0.29 -12.98 18.93
C MET A 332 -1.00 -13.26 18.15
N LEU A 333 -1.84 -14.10 18.74
CA LEU A 333 -3.16 -14.40 18.21
C LEU A 333 -4.20 -13.43 18.76
N ILE A 334 -4.77 -12.59 17.91
CA ILE A 334 -5.91 -11.72 18.25
C ILE A 334 -7.19 -12.54 18.06
N ASN A 335 -7.70 -13.10 19.15
CA ASN A 335 -8.93 -13.88 19.16
C ASN A 335 -10.10 -13.03 19.64
N ASN A 336 -10.87 -12.52 18.70
CA ASN A 336 -12.12 -11.80 18.96
C ASN A 336 -13.36 -12.60 18.56
N SER A 337 -13.18 -13.89 18.27
CA SER A 337 -14.21 -14.88 17.96
C SER A 337 -15.00 -14.60 16.69
N CYS A 338 -14.52 -13.76 15.78
CA CYS A 338 -15.20 -13.48 14.51
C CYS A 338 -14.31 -12.70 13.53
N GLY A 339 -14.77 -12.54 12.31
CA GLY A 339 -14.24 -11.59 11.34
C GLY A 339 -14.64 -10.15 11.68
N ALA A 340 -14.06 -9.56 12.72
CA ALA A 340 -14.42 -8.25 13.26
C ALA A 340 -14.36 -7.10 12.25
N LEU A 341 -13.68 -7.27 11.11
CA LEU A 341 -13.69 -6.30 10.02
C LEU A 341 -15.12 -6.02 9.53
N PHE A 342 -16.00 -7.02 9.51
CA PHE A 342 -17.38 -6.89 9.05
C PHE A 342 -18.30 -6.11 10.02
N HIS A 343 -17.83 -5.82 11.23
CA HIS A 343 -18.47 -4.94 12.21
C HIS A 343 -17.91 -3.51 12.19
N SER A 344 -16.94 -3.23 11.33
CA SER A 344 -16.39 -1.88 11.21
C SER A 344 -17.27 -0.97 10.36
N ALA A 345 -17.10 0.35 10.51
CA ALA A 345 -17.80 1.36 9.72
C ALA A 345 -17.63 1.22 8.19
N TYR A 346 -16.57 0.53 7.74
CA TYR A 346 -16.37 0.23 6.31
C TYR A 346 -17.43 -0.70 5.73
N TYR A 347 -18.13 -1.46 6.59
CA TYR A 347 -19.15 -2.43 6.21
C TYR A 347 -20.54 -2.02 6.69
N GLU A 348 -20.82 -0.72 6.74
CA GLU A 348 -22.15 -0.19 7.04
C GLU A 348 -23.33 -0.95 6.37
N PRO A 349 -23.20 -1.44 5.11
CA PRO A 349 -24.27 -2.23 4.49
C PRO A 349 -24.68 -3.49 5.28
N PHE A 350 -23.82 -4.00 6.14
CA PHE A 350 -24.13 -5.17 6.98
C PHE A 350 -24.69 -4.79 8.36
N LYS A 351 -24.72 -3.52 8.70
CA LYS A 351 -25.25 -3.05 9.98
C LYS A 351 -26.75 -3.32 10.04
N GLY A 352 -27.16 -4.05 11.06
CA GLY A 352 -28.55 -4.46 11.23
C GLY A 352 -29.03 -5.62 10.33
N VAL A 353 -28.15 -6.21 9.53
CA VAL A 353 -28.46 -7.44 8.80
C VAL A 353 -28.53 -8.60 9.80
N ARG A 354 -29.65 -9.32 9.75
CA ARG A 354 -29.85 -10.51 10.60
C ARG A 354 -28.79 -11.57 10.27
N ASP A 355 -28.28 -12.22 11.30
CA ASP A 355 -27.34 -13.34 11.19
C ASP A 355 -26.00 -12.99 10.52
N VAL A 356 -25.59 -11.71 10.57
CA VAL A 356 -24.28 -11.26 10.06
C VAL A 356 -23.13 -12.02 10.72
N ASP A 357 -23.25 -12.30 12.00
CA ASP A 357 -22.22 -13.02 12.76
C ASP A 357 -21.98 -14.43 12.23
N VAL A 358 -23.07 -15.14 11.88
CA VAL A 358 -22.97 -16.52 11.39
C VAL A 358 -22.58 -16.59 9.92
N ASN A 359 -23.24 -15.77 9.08
CA ASN A 359 -23.15 -15.94 7.63
C ASN A 359 -22.04 -15.10 6.97
N VAL A 360 -21.55 -14.05 7.64
CA VAL A 360 -20.54 -13.13 7.08
C VAL A 360 -19.29 -13.07 7.95
N ALA A 361 -19.45 -12.82 9.25
CA ALA A 361 -18.30 -12.66 10.15
C ALA A 361 -17.77 -14.00 10.70
N ALA A 362 -18.41 -15.13 10.39
CA ALA A 362 -17.99 -16.47 10.80
C ALA A 362 -17.70 -16.57 12.31
N ALA A 363 -18.64 -16.10 13.14
CA ALA A 363 -18.52 -16.13 14.60
C ALA A 363 -18.29 -17.55 15.13
N HIS A 364 -17.41 -17.70 16.13
CA HIS A 364 -17.01 -18.98 16.66
C HIS A 364 -16.68 -18.93 18.16
N HIS A 365 -16.47 -20.10 18.78
CA HIS A 365 -16.01 -20.25 20.16
C HIS A 365 -14.69 -21.02 20.28
N ALA A 366 -13.93 -21.15 19.17
CA ALA A 366 -12.70 -21.90 19.12
C ALA A 366 -11.57 -21.21 19.89
N THR A 367 -10.69 -22.02 20.46
CA THR A 367 -9.45 -21.57 21.09
C THR A 367 -8.26 -22.32 20.51
N ALA A 368 -7.14 -21.63 20.34
CA ALA A 368 -5.91 -22.22 19.84
C ALA A 368 -5.12 -22.98 20.92
N LYS A 369 -5.50 -22.90 22.20
CA LYS A 369 -4.73 -23.38 23.34
C LYS A 369 -4.30 -24.85 23.18
N GLY A 370 -5.25 -25.76 23.06
CA GLY A 370 -4.95 -27.19 22.99
C GLY A 370 -4.09 -27.57 21.77
N TRP A 371 -4.30 -26.90 20.64
CA TRP A 371 -3.49 -27.11 19.42
C TRP A 371 -2.06 -26.60 19.62
N ALA A 372 -1.87 -25.39 20.11
CA ALA A 372 -0.55 -24.81 20.36
C ALA A 372 0.27 -25.65 21.36
N GLU A 373 -0.33 -26.01 22.53
CA GLU A 373 0.34 -26.80 23.57
C GLU A 373 0.71 -28.22 23.08
N SER A 374 -0.17 -28.86 22.29
CA SER A 374 0.12 -30.19 21.74
C SER A 374 1.28 -30.21 20.73
N HIS A 375 1.65 -29.05 20.19
CA HIS A 375 2.75 -28.89 19.22
C HIS A 375 3.98 -28.17 19.83
N GLY A 376 4.04 -28.10 21.18
CA GLY A 376 5.22 -27.62 21.89
C GLY A 376 5.33 -26.12 22.05
N PHE A 377 4.28 -25.34 21.75
CA PHE A 377 4.25 -23.92 22.06
C PHE A 377 3.88 -23.67 23.52
N ASN A 378 4.52 -22.68 24.14
CA ASN A 378 4.05 -22.12 25.39
C ASN A 378 2.85 -21.21 25.08
N TYR A 379 1.67 -21.58 25.60
CA TYR A 379 0.45 -20.80 25.38
C TYR A 379 0.17 -19.88 26.58
N LEU A 380 0.01 -18.60 26.30
CA LEU A 380 -0.34 -17.58 27.29
C LEU A 380 -1.61 -16.86 26.84
N ALA A 381 -2.57 -16.67 27.76
CA ALA A 381 -3.79 -15.92 27.49
C ALA A 381 -3.74 -14.57 28.22
N ALA A 382 -3.81 -13.48 27.47
CA ALA A 382 -3.90 -12.13 28.03
C ALA A 382 -5.31 -11.57 27.76
N VAL A 383 -6.02 -11.17 28.81
CA VAL A 383 -7.35 -10.55 28.77
C VAL A 383 -7.37 -9.17 29.44
N SER A 384 -6.21 -8.65 29.79
CA SER A 384 -6.02 -7.32 30.36
C SER A 384 -4.59 -6.84 30.16
N TYR A 385 -4.34 -5.54 30.36
CA TYR A 385 -2.99 -4.97 30.35
C TYR A 385 -2.06 -5.60 31.39
N THR A 386 -2.57 -5.92 32.56
CA THR A 386 -1.77 -6.56 33.63
C THR A 386 -1.26 -7.92 33.14
N HIS A 387 -2.10 -8.72 32.50
CA HIS A 387 -1.67 -9.99 31.94
C HIS A 387 -0.65 -9.80 30.80
N LEU A 388 -0.89 -8.86 29.90
CA LEU A 388 0.03 -8.60 28.80
C LEU A 388 1.42 -8.17 29.32
N ARG A 389 1.48 -7.22 30.24
CA ARG A 389 2.74 -6.74 30.85
C ARG A 389 3.45 -7.81 31.68
N ALA A 390 2.74 -8.66 32.40
CA ALA A 390 3.35 -9.78 33.10
C ALA A 390 4.12 -10.72 32.16
N HIS A 391 3.78 -10.73 30.86
CA HIS A 391 4.40 -11.56 29.85
C HIS A 391 5.43 -10.81 28.97
N GLU A 392 5.58 -9.48 29.13
CA GLU A 392 6.65 -8.71 28.46
C GLU A 392 8.04 -9.25 28.81
N THR A 393 8.23 -9.71 30.05
CA THR A 393 9.48 -10.36 30.50
C THR A 393 9.72 -11.73 29.84
N LEU A 394 8.66 -12.40 29.39
CA LEU A 394 8.75 -13.71 28.71
C LEU A 394 8.98 -13.59 27.20
N MET A 395 8.78 -12.41 26.61
CA MET A 395 9.15 -12.14 25.21
C MET A 395 10.67 -12.08 25.02
N ASN A 396 11.45 -12.03 26.10
CA ASN A 396 12.91 -12.01 26.12
C ASN A 396 13.55 -13.39 26.38
N LEU A 397 12.76 -14.44 26.51
CA LEU A 397 13.20 -15.82 26.62
C LEU A 397 12.95 -16.56 25.30
#